data_041ed9cd2424c6b7f01e22807a2d57a4
#
_entry.id   041ed9cd2424c6b7f01e22807a2d57a4
#
_cell.length_a   1.000
_cell.length_b   1.000
_cell.length_c   1.000
_cell.angle_alpha   90.00
_cell.angle_beta   90.00
_cell.angle_gamma   90.00
#
_symmetry.space_group_name_H-M   'P 1'
#
loop_
_entity.id
_entity.type
_entity.pdbx_description
1 polymer ?
#
loop_
_entity_poly.entity_id
_entity_poly.type
_entity_poly.pdbx_seq_one_letter_code
_entity_poly.pdbx_strand_id
1 'polypeptide(L)'
;SISGDAQKATANPADLQAQITLLEQQLTDLKKSVLLVSAPEGIALTSGEHLQVSAGHNLIATAGKNADVSVVKKLFIGVGSALSVFVRKLGIRLIANQGPVQMQ
;
A
#
# COMPACT_ATOMS: atom_id res chain seq x y z
N SER A 1 -4.23 -7.64 -7.12
CA SER A 1 -4.07 -7.55 -7.13
C SER A 1 -3.71 -7.07 -6.84
N ILE A 2 -3.78 -6.49 -6.71
CA ILE A 2 -3.21 -6.28 -6.55
C ILE A 2 -2.52 -7.12 -6.19
N SER A 3 -2.34 -7.76 -6.16
CA SER A 3 -1.85 -8.59 -6.22
C SER A 3 -2.12 -9.34 -7.06
N GLY A 4 -2.30 -9.32 -7.48
CA GLY A 4 -2.20 -9.97 -8.31
C GLY A 4 -2.26 -9.72 -9.32
N ASP A 5 -2.19 -9.34 -9.66
CA ASP A 5 -1.95 -9.25 -10.51
C ASP A 5 -1.24 -8.88 -10.73
N ALA A 6 -0.81 -8.77 -10.15
CA ALA A 6 -0.05 -8.65 -10.46
C ALA A 6 0.51 -9.25 -10.49
N GLN A 7 0.60 -9.61 -10.39
CA GLN A 7 1.04 -10.17 -10.61
C GLN A 7 0.75 -10.66 -11.23
N LYS A 8 0.39 -10.43 -11.48
CA LYS A 8 0.23 -10.99 -12.01
C LYS A 8 0.48 -11.23 -12.28
N ALA A 9 0.35 -11.10 -11.87
CA ALA A 9 0.74 -11.39 -12.04
C ALA A 9 1.26 -12.11 -11.80
N THR A 10 0.92 -12.21 -11.79
CA THR A 10 1.85 -13.16 -11.64
C THR A 10 1.78 -14.04 -10.47
N ALA A 11 0.78 -13.94 -9.74
CA ALA A 11 0.58 -14.79 -8.61
C ALA A 11 0.38 -16.22 -9.11
N ASN A 12 1.12 -17.12 -8.53
CA ASN A 12 0.93 -18.54 -8.74
C ASN A 12 -0.46 -18.91 -8.20
N PRO A 13 -1.31 -19.60 -8.96
CA PRO A 13 -2.63 -19.96 -8.47
C PRO A 13 -2.62 -20.74 -7.16
N ALA A 14 -1.62 -21.59 -6.95
CA ALA A 14 -1.52 -22.36 -5.70
C ALA A 14 -1.21 -21.43 -4.53
N ASP A 15 -0.34 -20.44 -4.72
CA ASP A 15 -0.03 -19.46 -3.68
C ASP A 15 -1.24 -18.58 -3.35
N LEU A 16 -1.97 -18.19 -4.37
CA LEU A 16 -3.17 -17.39 -4.16
C LEU A 16 -4.22 -18.18 -3.38
N GLN A 17 -4.42 -19.43 -3.75
CA GLN A 17 -5.37 -20.30 -3.05
C GLN A 17 -4.95 -20.52 -1.60
N ALA A 18 -3.67 -20.70 -1.35
CA ALA A 18 -3.17 -20.86 0.01
C ALA A 18 -3.42 -19.60 0.86
N GLN A 19 -3.22 -18.43 0.26
CA GLN A 19 -3.49 -17.16 0.94
C GLN A 19 -4.97 -16.98 1.24
N ILE A 20 -5.84 -17.32 0.31
CA ILE A 20 -7.27 -17.25 0.51
C ILE A 20 -7.69 -18.18 1.64
N THR A 21 -7.20 -19.40 1.63
CA THR A 21 -7.51 -20.39 2.67
C THR A 21 -7.05 -19.91 4.04
N LEU A 22 -5.85 -19.36 4.12
CA LEU A 22 -5.32 -18.82 5.38
C LEU A 22 -6.18 -17.67 5.87
N LEU A 23 -6.57 -16.77 4.98
CA LEU A 23 -7.42 -15.65 5.35
C LEU A 23 -8.80 -16.13 5.84
N GLU A 24 -9.36 -17.10 5.18
CA GLU A 24 -10.64 -17.68 5.61
C GLU A 24 -10.54 -18.30 6.98
N GLN A 25 -9.45 -18.99 7.28
CA GLN A 25 -9.21 -19.53 8.61
C GLN A 25 -9.09 -18.43 9.66
N GLN A 26 -8.35 -17.37 9.34
CA GLN A 26 -8.21 -16.23 10.23
C GLN A 26 -9.56 -15.58 10.51
N LEU A 27 -10.40 -15.46 9.52
CA LEU A 27 -11.74 -14.91 9.68
C LEU A 27 -12.58 -15.79 10.58
N THR A 28 -12.50 -17.10 10.42
CA THR A 28 -13.23 -18.05 11.26
C THR A 28 -12.75 -17.98 12.71
N ASP A 29 -11.45 -17.87 12.91
CA ASP A 29 -10.87 -17.88 14.25
C ASP A 29 -11.06 -16.57 15.00
N LEU A 30 -11.15 -15.46 14.28
CA LEU A 30 -11.12 -14.13 14.89
C LEU A 30 -12.38 -13.76 15.61
N LYS A 31 -13.46 -14.29 15.54
CA LYS A 31 -14.68 -13.85 16.24
C LYS A 31 -14.87 -12.33 16.21
N LYS A 32 -14.34 -11.66 15.20
CA LYS A 32 -14.40 -10.21 15.04
C LYS A 32 -14.78 -9.90 13.61
N SER A 33 -15.31 -8.71 13.42
CA SER A 33 -15.68 -8.28 12.07
C SER A 33 -14.45 -7.93 11.25
N VAL A 34 -14.40 -8.44 10.04
CA VAL A 34 -13.34 -8.13 9.09
C VAL A 34 -14.00 -7.73 7.77
N LEU A 35 -13.51 -6.66 7.16
CA LEU A 35 -13.93 -6.27 5.83
C LEU A 35 -12.83 -6.64 4.84
N LEU A 36 -13.16 -7.47 3.88
CA LEU A 36 -12.27 -7.84 2.79
C LEU A 36 -12.86 -7.34 1.49
N VAL A 37 -12.08 -6.54 0.75
CA VAL A 37 -12.47 -6.05 -0.57
C VAL A 37 -11.45 -6.58 -1.57
N SER A 38 -11.93 -7.28 -2.58
CA SER A 38 -11.06 -7.88 -3.58
C SER A 38 -11.76 -7.88 -4.93
N ALA A 39 -11.07 -7.48 -5.97
CA ALA A 39 -11.62 -7.48 -7.31
C ALA A 39 -10.50 -7.76 -8.32
N PRO A 40 -10.73 -8.64 -9.31
CA PRO A 40 -9.68 -9.03 -10.26
C PRO A 40 -9.24 -7.89 -11.19
N GLU A 41 -10.13 -6.94 -11.48
CA GLU A 41 -9.81 -5.87 -12.43
C GLU A 41 -9.41 -4.56 -11.77
N GLY A 42 -9.76 -4.37 -10.54
CA GLY A 42 -9.37 -3.14 -9.86
C GLY A 42 -10.35 -2.70 -8.81
N ILE A 43 -9.86 -1.84 -7.92
CA ILE A 43 -10.66 -1.21 -6.87
C ILE A 43 -10.35 0.27 -6.92
N ALA A 44 -11.38 1.10 -6.91
CA ALA A 44 -11.23 2.54 -6.86
C ALA A 44 -11.96 3.10 -5.64
N LEU A 45 -11.29 3.95 -4.89
CA LEU A 45 -11.87 4.69 -3.78
C LEU A 45 -11.70 6.17 -4.06
N THR A 46 -12.80 6.87 -4.18
CA THR A 46 -12.78 8.31 -4.45
C THR A 46 -13.74 9.04 -3.52
N SER A 47 -13.44 10.29 -3.26
CA SER A 47 -14.29 11.15 -2.47
C SER A 47 -14.20 12.57 -3.00
N GLY A 48 -15.30 13.29 -2.99
CA GLY A 48 -15.31 14.70 -3.37
C GLY A 48 -14.72 15.61 -2.30
N GLU A 49 -14.53 15.11 -1.07
CA GLU A 49 -14.02 15.92 0.03
C GLU A 49 -12.76 15.29 0.63
N HIS A 50 -12.88 14.23 1.39
CA HIS A 50 -11.77 13.65 2.10
C HIS A 50 -11.81 12.14 2.03
N LEU A 51 -10.66 11.52 1.97
CA LEU A 51 -10.50 10.10 2.15
C LEU A 51 -9.50 9.88 3.27
N GLN A 52 -9.93 9.21 4.32
CA GLN A 52 -9.09 8.94 5.47
C GLN A 52 -8.91 7.44 5.65
N VAL A 53 -7.67 7.00 5.82
CA VAL A 53 -7.34 5.61 6.11
C VAL A 53 -6.58 5.58 7.42
N SER A 54 -7.04 4.80 8.38
CA SER A 54 -6.47 4.79 9.72
C SER A 54 -6.51 3.37 10.27
N ALA A 55 -5.46 2.96 10.94
CA ALA A 55 -5.35 1.65 11.56
C ALA A 55 -4.85 1.77 12.98
N GLY A 56 -5.42 0.99 13.90
CA GLY A 56 -5.00 1.00 15.29
C GLY A 56 -3.60 0.44 15.52
N HIS A 57 -3.11 -0.39 14.61
CA HIS A 57 -1.77 -0.95 14.70
C HIS A 57 -0.96 -0.69 13.44
N ASN A 58 -1.19 -1.42 12.39
CA ASN A 58 -0.34 -1.31 11.20
C ASN A 58 -1.14 -0.97 9.97
N LEU A 59 -0.59 -0.12 9.13
CA LEU A 59 -1.08 0.14 7.79
C LEU A 59 -0.03 -0.39 6.82
N ILE A 60 -0.41 -1.32 5.95
CA ILE A 60 0.51 -1.99 5.05
C ILE A 60 0.00 -1.83 3.62
N ALA A 61 0.86 -1.34 2.75
CA ALA A 61 0.54 -1.19 1.34
C ALA A 61 1.67 -1.77 0.50
N THR A 62 1.32 -2.63 -0.45
CA THR A 62 2.30 -3.21 -1.37
C THR A 62 1.76 -3.13 -2.79
N ALA A 63 2.66 -2.98 -3.75
CA ALA A 63 2.30 -2.92 -5.16
C ALA A 63 3.23 -3.81 -5.96
N GLY A 64 2.68 -4.54 -6.91
CA GLY A 64 3.48 -5.44 -7.76
C GLY A 64 4.31 -4.72 -8.80
N LYS A 65 3.99 -3.47 -9.11
CA LYS A 65 4.76 -2.68 -10.08
C LYS A 65 5.04 -1.29 -9.55
N ASN A 66 4.07 -0.43 -9.53
CA ASN A 66 4.30 1.00 -9.25
C ASN A 66 3.36 1.47 -8.16
N ALA A 67 3.80 2.42 -7.37
CA ALA A 67 2.97 3.16 -6.45
C ALA A 67 3.23 4.64 -6.66
N ASP A 68 2.17 5.43 -6.78
CA ASP A 68 2.27 6.85 -7.05
C ASP A 68 1.51 7.64 -6.00
N VAL A 69 2.12 8.70 -5.50
CA VAL A 69 1.46 9.66 -4.64
C VAL A 69 1.67 11.04 -5.24
N SER A 70 0.56 11.72 -5.54
CA SER A 70 0.61 13.05 -6.15
C SER A 70 -0.30 13.98 -5.37
N VAL A 71 0.21 15.15 -5.00
CA VAL A 71 -0.49 16.10 -4.15
C VAL A 71 -0.31 17.50 -4.71
N VAL A 72 -1.40 18.26 -4.79
CA VAL A 72 -1.34 19.60 -5.37
C VAL A 72 -0.62 20.59 -4.45
N LYS A 73 -0.80 20.49 -3.13
CA LYS A 73 -0.22 21.48 -2.23
C LYS A 73 0.88 20.90 -1.35
N LYS A 74 0.55 20.16 -0.33
CA LYS A 74 1.55 19.73 0.65
C LYS A 74 1.42 18.25 0.92
N LEU A 75 2.55 17.57 1.00
CA LEU A 75 2.63 16.21 1.48
C LEU A 75 3.49 16.20 2.75
N PHE A 76 2.95 15.66 3.81
CA PHE A 76 3.65 15.53 5.09
C PHE A 76 3.82 14.05 5.43
N ILE A 77 5.03 13.67 5.78
CA ILE A 77 5.32 12.33 6.28
C ILE A 77 5.96 12.49 7.66
N GLY A 78 5.26 12.08 8.70
CA GLY A 78 5.74 12.18 10.07
C GLY A 78 5.91 10.81 10.69
N VAL A 79 7.02 10.59 11.40
CA VAL A 79 7.36 9.30 11.98
C VAL A 79 7.88 9.51 13.39
N GLY A 80 7.41 8.71 14.34
CA GLY A 80 7.79 8.85 15.73
C GLY A 80 9.20 8.40 16.06
N SER A 81 9.70 7.38 15.38
CA SER A 81 11.01 6.82 15.70
C SER A 81 11.97 6.84 14.53
N ALA A 82 11.65 6.16 13.45
CA ALA A 82 12.61 6.03 12.36
C ALA A 82 11.91 5.96 11.01
N LEU A 83 12.47 6.61 10.02
CA LEU A 83 12.05 6.49 8.63
C LEU A 83 13.15 5.81 7.85
N SER A 84 12.80 4.77 7.11
CA SER A 84 13.74 4.08 6.23
C SER A 84 13.21 4.11 4.81
N VAL A 85 14.09 4.49 3.89
CA VAL A 85 13.80 4.44 2.46
C VAL A 85 14.90 3.64 1.81
N PHE A 86 14.53 2.57 1.13
CA PHE A 86 15.51 1.68 0.51
C PHE A 86 15.18 1.48 -0.96
N VAL A 87 16.17 1.67 -1.82
CA VAL A 87 16.06 1.41 -3.25
C VAL A 87 17.17 0.45 -3.65
N ARG A 88 16.79 -0.68 -4.22
CA ARG A 88 17.73 -1.75 -4.48
C ARG A 88 18.65 -1.49 -5.67
N LYS A 89 18.19 -0.80 -6.69
CA LYS A 89 19.01 -0.63 -7.89
C LYS A 89 19.21 0.82 -8.26
N LEU A 90 18.39 1.50 -8.87
CA LEU A 90 18.63 2.72 -9.62
C LEU A 90 18.69 4.01 -8.81
N GLY A 91 18.80 3.90 -7.50
CA GLY A 91 19.02 5.06 -6.64
C GLY A 91 17.78 5.84 -6.26
N ILE A 92 18.00 6.93 -5.54
CA ILE A 92 16.94 7.81 -5.02
C ILE A 92 17.15 9.19 -5.64
N ARG A 93 16.10 9.78 -6.16
CA ARG A 93 16.12 11.13 -6.69
C ARG A 93 15.20 12.00 -5.86
N LEU A 94 15.75 13.07 -5.29
CA LEU A 94 14.99 14.10 -4.60
C LEU A 94 15.26 15.41 -5.30
N ILE A 95 14.22 16.04 -5.82
CA ILE A 95 14.35 17.26 -6.60
C ILE A 95 13.40 18.31 -6.04
N ALA A 96 13.96 19.46 -5.67
CA ALA A 96 13.18 20.64 -5.38
C ALA A 96 13.41 21.61 -6.55
N ASN A 97 12.38 21.84 -7.34
CA ASN A 97 12.49 22.67 -8.52
C ASN A 97 12.79 24.13 -8.20
N GLN A 98 12.19 24.64 -7.13
CA GLN A 98 12.46 25.98 -6.62
C GLN A 98 12.62 25.86 -5.11
N GLY A 99 13.67 26.45 -4.58
CA GLY A 99 13.97 26.34 -3.16
C GLY A 99 14.84 25.12 -2.85
N PRO A 100 15.27 24.98 -1.62
CA PRO A 100 16.24 23.96 -1.24
C PRO A 100 15.62 22.63 -0.84
N VAL A 101 16.42 21.58 -0.91
CA VAL A 101 16.18 20.35 -0.18
C VAL A 101 16.91 20.51 1.15
N GLN A 102 16.18 20.44 2.25
CA GLN A 102 16.75 20.66 3.58
C GLN A 102 16.81 19.35 4.36
N MET A 103 17.95 19.12 4.98
CA MET A 103 18.14 18.05 5.93
C MET A 103 18.75 18.64 7.18
N GLN A 104 18.25 18.18 8.32
CA GLN A 104 18.61 18.78 9.59
C GLN A 104 19.15 17.73 10.56
#